data_c6847a5d70b04c6936184d05f5d2e8e8
#
_entry.id   c6847a5d70b04c6936184d05f5d2e8e8
#
_cell.length_a   1.000
_cell.length_b   1.000
_cell.length_c   1.000
_cell.angle_alpha   90.00
_cell.angle_beta   90.00
_cell.angle_gamma   90.00
#
_symmetry.space_group_name_H-M   'P 1'
#
loop_
_entity.id
_entity.type
_entity.pdbx_description
1 polymer ?
#
loop_
_entity_poly.entity_id
_entity_poly.type
_entity_poly.pdbx_seq_one_letter_code
_entity_poly.pdbx_strand_id
1 'polypeptide(L)'
;MAASDPTNALLREAVRRLAPVLPLLTELGSRFVDAGHEIALVGGPVRDAFLGRVSPDLDLTTSAGPDQSEAILAAWADASWDVGRAFGTIGARKGDHVIEVTTYRADAYDRVSRKPVVAFGDNLLDDLARRDFAINAMAMRLPSLEFVDPYDGLADLALRTLRTPGAPEVSFGDDPLRMMRAARFVSQLGLTAAPPVVTAMTDMASSLAIVSAERVRDEFVKLMLGSAPRQGLALFVETGLAAHVLPELPALKLELDEHHRHKDVYEHSLIVLEQAIALEGPPDGPASSVPGPDLVLRLAALLHDIGKPATRRFEDDNGVSFHHHEMVGAKMTARRMRAMRFDKDTTKAVSRLVELHLRFHGYGDGEWTDSAVRRYVTDAGPLLPRLNRLTRSDCTTRNVRKARTLSRIYDDLELRIARLMAQEQLDAVRPELDGNEIAEVLGIAPGPVLGRAYKHLLAVRMDQGLIGREAAAEALRGWWAEQPESDTVT
;
A
#
# COMPACT_ATOMS: atom_id res chain seq x y z
N MET A 1 -16.92 8.41 47.80
CA MET A 1 -16.17 8.66 46.55
C MET A 1 -16.97 8.10 45.41
N ALA A 2 -17.63 8.95 44.62
CA ALA A 2 -18.33 8.50 43.41
C ALA A 2 -17.28 7.93 42.43
N ALA A 3 -17.47 6.72 41.99
CA ALA A 3 -16.65 6.13 40.95
C ALA A 3 -16.72 7.09 39.74
N SER A 4 -15.58 7.63 39.31
CA SER A 4 -15.53 8.49 38.15
C SER A 4 -15.98 7.67 36.96
N ASP A 5 -17.03 8.10 36.30
CA ASP A 5 -17.54 7.50 35.06
C ASP A 5 -16.35 7.27 34.08
N PRO A 6 -16.07 6.04 33.66
CA PRO A 6 -14.96 5.73 32.77
C PRO A 6 -15.00 6.56 31.47
N THR A 7 -16.17 6.91 30.98
CA THR A 7 -16.38 7.80 29.81
C THR A 7 -15.77 9.17 30.04
N ASN A 8 -15.94 9.75 31.26
CA ASN A 8 -15.36 11.04 31.62
C ASN A 8 -13.82 11.00 31.70
N ALA A 9 -13.23 9.85 32.01
CA ALA A 9 -11.77 9.69 32.03
C ALA A 9 -11.22 9.63 30.59
N LEU A 10 -11.86 8.89 29.71
CA LEU A 10 -11.51 8.80 28.28
C LEU A 10 -11.66 10.16 27.59
N LEU A 11 -12.73 10.88 27.87
CA LEU A 11 -12.95 12.23 27.31
C LEU A 11 -11.85 13.21 27.75
N ARG A 12 -11.48 13.21 29.02
CA ARG A 12 -10.37 14.06 29.53
C ARG A 12 -9.04 13.71 28.83
N GLU A 13 -8.78 12.43 28.59
CA GLU A 13 -7.57 12.02 27.88
C GLU A 13 -7.61 12.45 26.41
N ALA A 14 -8.75 12.30 25.73
CA ALA A 14 -8.92 12.75 24.35
C ALA A 14 -8.71 14.27 24.22
N VAL A 15 -9.31 15.07 25.13
CA VAL A 15 -9.09 16.53 25.19
C VAL A 15 -7.61 16.87 25.43
N ARG A 16 -6.93 16.12 26.29
CA ARG A 16 -5.49 16.30 26.53
C ARG A 16 -4.67 16.01 25.26
N ARG A 17 -5.05 15.02 24.47
CA ARG A 17 -4.40 14.72 23.18
C ARG A 17 -4.60 15.83 22.15
N LEU A 18 -5.74 16.50 22.18
CA LEU A 18 -6.02 17.66 21.34
C LEU A 18 -5.32 18.95 21.82
N ALA A 19 -4.70 18.97 23.03
CA ALA A 19 -4.07 20.16 23.59
C ALA A 19 -3.19 20.96 22.61
N PRO A 20 -2.38 20.36 21.72
CA PRO A 20 -1.56 21.12 20.77
C PRO A 20 -2.39 21.95 19.78
N VAL A 21 -3.60 21.52 19.45
CA VAL A 21 -4.50 22.19 18.48
C VAL A 21 -5.67 22.90 19.12
N LEU A 22 -5.89 22.75 20.44
CA LEU A 22 -7.00 23.37 21.16
C LEU A 22 -7.05 24.91 21.03
N PRO A 23 -5.94 25.67 21.13
CA PRO A 23 -6.00 27.12 20.96
C PRO A 23 -6.55 27.52 19.58
N LEU A 24 -6.11 26.84 18.53
CA LEU A 24 -6.57 27.04 17.15
C LEU A 24 -8.06 26.68 17.00
N LEU A 25 -8.46 25.52 17.52
CA LEU A 25 -9.86 25.07 17.48
C LEU A 25 -10.80 26.00 18.27
N THR A 26 -10.37 26.47 19.44
CA THR A 26 -11.15 27.38 20.28
C THR A 26 -11.31 28.74 19.60
N GLU A 27 -10.22 29.29 19.03
CA GLU A 27 -10.29 30.55 18.29
C GLU A 27 -11.23 30.45 17.09
N LEU A 28 -11.08 29.40 16.27
CA LEU A 28 -11.94 29.18 15.13
C LEU A 28 -13.39 28.98 15.55
N GLY A 29 -13.63 28.16 16.57
CA GLY A 29 -14.95 27.94 17.15
C GLY A 29 -15.64 29.24 17.58
N SER A 30 -14.92 30.13 18.28
CA SER A 30 -15.44 31.43 18.70
C SER A 30 -15.84 32.30 17.49
N ARG A 31 -15.05 32.33 16.43
CA ARG A 31 -15.35 33.10 15.21
C ARG A 31 -16.64 32.66 14.53
N PHE A 32 -16.88 31.34 14.47
CA PHE A 32 -18.15 30.81 13.90
C PHE A 32 -19.34 31.15 14.80
N VAL A 33 -19.18 31.00 16.13
CA VAL A 33 -20.25 31.34 17.09
C VAL A 33 -20.54 32.83 17.08
N ASP A 34 -19.54 33.70 17.03
CA ASP A 34 -19.71 35.16 16.92
C ASP A 34 -20.42 35.55 15.62
N ALA A 35 -20.30 34.78 14.55
CA ALA A 35 -21.01 34.93 13.31
C ALA A 35 -22.40 34.25 13.31
N GLY A 36 -22.84 33.68 14.44
CA GLY A 36 -24.15 33.05 14.62
C GLY A 36 -24.25 31.61 14.09
N HIS A 37 -23.12 30.92 13.95
CA HIS A 37 -23.07 29.57 13.42
C HIS A 37 -22.52 28.56 14.41
N GLU A 38 -23.07 27.33 14.40
CA GLU A 38 -22.49 26.18 15.09
C GLU A 38 -21.29 25.65 14.31
N ILE A 39 -20.30 25.11 15.04
CA ILE A 39 -19.18 24.37 14.45
C ILE A 39 -18.71 23.28 15.41
N ALA A 40 -18.30 22.15 14.86
CA ALA A 40 -17.77 21.01 15.62
C ALA A 40 -16.61 20.33 14.90
N LEU A 41 -15.60 19.88 15.67
CA LEU A 41 -14.61 18.93 15.18
C LEU A 41 -15.28 17.57 15.06
N VAL A 42 -15.01 16.83 13.96
CA VAL A 42 -15.73 15.58 13.64
C VAL A 42 -14.83 14.50 13.04
N GLY A 43 -15.31 13.27 13.07
CA GLY A 43 -14.75 12.18 12.30
C GLY A 43 -13.38 11.69 12.76
N GLY A 44 -12.41 11.62 11.84
CA GLY A 44 -11.05 11.12 12.08
C GLY A 44 -10.36 11.77 13.27
N PRO A 45 -10.27 13.10 13.34
CA PRO A 45 -9.63 13.81 14.45
C PRO A 45 -10.19 13.46 15.83
N VAL A 46 -11.52 13.36 15.96
CA VAL A 46 -12.18 13.01 17.22
C VAL A 46 -11.86 11.56 17.59
N ARG A 47 -12.06 10.63 16.65
CA ARG A 47 -11.73 9.21 16.84
C ARG A 47 -10.27 9.01 17.24
N ASP A 48 -9.35 9.65 16.54
CA ASP A 48 -7.91 9.46 16.73
C ASP A 48 -7.44 10.03 18.07
N ALA A 49 -8.07 11.10 18.58
CA ALA A 49 -7.83 11.62 19.94
C ALA A 49 -8.15 10.56 21.01
N PHE A 50 -9.26 9.81 20.87
CA PHE A 50 -9.59 8.69 21.76
C PHE A 50 -8.62 7.51 21.61
N LEU A 51 -8.02 7.32 20.41
CA LEU A 51 -7.00 6.31 20.18
C LEU A 51 -5.57 6.76 20.59
N GLY A 52 -5.44 7.94 21.20
CA GLY A 52 -4.14 8.48 21.62
C GLY A 52 -3.27 9.00 20.48
N ARG A 53 -3.87 9.32 19.33
CA ARG A 53 -3.21 9.85 18.12
C ARG A 53 -3.63 11.31 17.90
N VAL A 54 -2.75 12.07 17.25
CA VAL A 54 -3.08 13.41 16.75
C VAL A 54 -3.20 13.31 15.23
N SER A 55 -4.35 13.75 14.70
CA SER A 55 -4.53 13.86 13.24
C SER A 55 -3.88 15.17 12.76
N PRO A 56 -3.10 15.14 11.66
CA PRO A 56 -2.57 16.35 11.06
C PRO A 56 -3.66 17.20 10.38
N ASP A 57 -4.70 16.53 9.90
CA ASP A 57 -5.84 17.16 9.21
C ASP A 57 -7.00 17.33 10.19
N LEU A 58 -7.60 18.51 10.20
CA LEU A 58 -8.70 18.86 11.10
C LEU A 58 -9.99 19.00 10.30
N ASP A 59 -10.85 17.99 10.42
CA ASP A 59 -12.18 17.97 9.79
C ASP A 59 -13.20 18.59 10.73
N LEU A 60 -13.86 19.66 10.27
CA LEU A 60 -14.92 20.34 11.00
C LEU A 60 -16.21 20.32 10.19
N THR A 61 -17.32 20.41 10.90
CA THR A 61 -18.64 20.56 10.30
C THR A 61 -19.38 21.74 10.95
N THR A 62 -20.22 22.46 10.18
CA THR A 62 -20.82 23.72 10.62
C THR A 62 -22.24 23.93 10.03
N SER A 63 -23.05 24.73 10.72
CA SER A 63 -24.32 25.25 10.20
C SER A 63 -24.14 26.39 9.19
N ALA A 64 -22.93 26.97 9.08
CA ALA A 64 -22.63 28.00 8.08
C ALA A 64 -22.64 27.44 6.66
N GLY A 65 -23.23 28.16 5.73
CA GLY A 65 -23.14 27.86 4.31
C GLY A 65 -21.69 28.07 3.79
N PRO A 66 -21.39 27.58 2.57
CA PRO A 66 -20.02 27.68 2.00
C PRO A 66 -19.51 29.13 1.90
N ASP A 67 -20.37 30.08 1.52
CA ASP A 67 -20.01 31.50 1.39
C ASP A 67 -19.63 32.11 2.75
N GLN A 68 -20.39 31.76 3.78
CA GLN A 68 -20.17 32.24 5.14
C GLN A 68 -18.88 31.60 5.73
N SER A 69 -18.71 30.31 5.51
CA SER A 69 -17.50 29.60 5.92
C SER A 69 -16.26 30.18 5.25
N GLU A 70 -16.30 30.47 3.96
CA GLU A 70 -15.22 31.09 3.22
C GLU A 70 -14.88 32.48 3.76
N ALA A 71 -15.88 33.32 4.02
CA ALA A 71 -15.65 34.66 4.58
C ALA A 71 -14.97 34.62 5.96
N ILE A 72 -15.41 33.71 6.84
CA ILE A 72 -14.82 33.54 8.18
C ILE A 72 -13.39 33.02 8.06
N LEU A 73 -13.15 31.98 7.22
CA LEU A 73 -11.85 31.37 7.06
C LEU A 73 -10.84 32.30 6.38
N ALA A 74 -11.24 33.05 5.34
CA ALA A 74 -10.38 34.02 4.66
C ALA A 74 -9.92 35.16 5.57
N ALA A 75 -10.75 35.58 6.55
CA ALA A 75 -10.38 36.60 7.52
C ALA A 75 -9.43 36.08 8.63
N TRP A 76 -9.23 34.76 8.76
CA TRP A 76 -8.51 34.15 9.87
C TRP A 76 -7.29 33.32 9.42
N ALA A 77 -7.41 32.55 8.34
CA ALA A 77 -6.39 31.61 7.90
C ALA A 77 -5.25 32.30 7.15
N ASP A 78 -4.12 31.63 7.02
CA ASP A 78 -2.98 32.08 6.22
C ASP A 78 -3.23 31.86 4.70
N ALA A 79 -4.08 30.87 4.38
CA ALA A 79 -4.57 30.59 3.04
C ALA A 79 -5.91 29.86 3.10
N SER A 80 -6.78 30.06 2.11
CA SER A 80 -8.04 29.32 1.95
C SER A 80 -8.22 28.91 0.49
N TRP A 81 -9.03 27.85 0.26
CA TRP A 81 -9.37 27.34 -1.06
C TRP A 81 -10.78 26.73 -1.06
N ASP A 82 -11.40 26.71 -2.23
CA ASP A 82 -12.80 26.34 -2.43
C ASP A 82 -13.00 25.09 -3.31
N VAL A 83 -11.96 24.28 -3.52
CA VAL A 83 -11.99 23.08 -4.37
C VAL A 83 -13.14 22.13 -4.00
N GLY A 84 -13.53 22.08 -2.72
CA GLY A 84 -14.63 21.29 -2.19
C GLY A 84 -15.99 22.01 -2.16
N ARG A 85 -16.12 23.27 -2.62
CA ARG A 85 -17.30 24.12 -2.49
C ARG A 85 -18.59 23.48 -3.03
N ALA A 86 -18.50 22.78 -4.15
CA ALA A 86 -19.66 22.07 -4.71
C ALA A 86 -20.24 21.00 -3.78
N PHE A 87 -19.45 20.56 -2.81
CA PHE A 87 -19.81 19.60 -1.77
C PHE A 87 -19.96 20.25 -0.39
N GLY A 88 -19.97 21.59 -0.33
CA GLY A 88 -20.10 22.33 0.92
C GLY A 88 -18.82 22.44 1.75
N THR A 89 -17.67 22.07 1.22
CA THR A 89 -16.39 22.09 1.94
C THR A 89 -15.53 23.27 1.51
N ILE A 90 -15.04 24.03 2.48
CA ILE A 90 -14.02 25.07 2.31
C ILE A 90 -12.77 24.63 3.08
N GLY A 91 -11.64 24.61 2.38
CA GLY A 91 -10.35 24.31 2.99
C GLY A 91 -9.61 25.56 3.42
N ALA A 92 -8.79 25.42 4.46
CA ALA A 92 -7.93 26.49 4.97
C ALA A 92 -6.63 25.94 5.53
N ARG A 93 -5.60 26.78 5.62
CA ARG A 93 -4.34 26.50 6.32
C ARG A 93 -4.07 27.59 7.34
N LYS A 94 -3.70 27.15 8.54
CA LYS A 94 -3.27 28.04 9.62
C LYS A 94 -2.01 27.44 10.27
N GLY A 95 -0.86 28.07 10.09
CA GLY A 95 0.44 27.49 10.43
C GLY A 95 0.67 26.18 9.68
N ASP A 96 0.97 25.12 10.40
CA ASP A 96 1.21 23.77 9.86
C ASP A 96 -0.07 22.92 9.72
N HIS A 97 -1.25 23.48 10.12
CA HIS A 97 -2.49 22.72 10.13
C HIS A 97 -3.31 22.96 8.86
N VAL A 98 -3.77 21.86 8.27
CA VAL A 98 -4.80 21.85 7.22
C VAL A 98 -6.16 21.64 7.88
N ILE A 99 -7.13 22.47 7.50
CA ILE A 99 -8.45 22.53 8.09
C ILE A 99 -9.47 22.45 6.97
N GLU A 100 -10.40 21.51 7.11
CA GLU A 100 -11.54 21.40 6.20
C GLU A 100 -12.82 21.64 6.97
N VAL A 101 -13.60 22.66 6.55
CA VAL A 101 -14.88 23.01 7.15
C VAL A 101 -15.98 22.68 6.17
N THR A 102 -16.85 21.75 6.53
CA THR A 102 -17.97 21.29 5.68
C THR A 102 -19.30 21.74 6.28
N THR A 103 -20.14 22.38 5.47
CA THR A 103 -21.52 22.69 5.86
C THR A 103 -22.29 21.42 6.19
N TYR A 104 -23.12 21.42 7.24
CA TYR A 104 -24.03 20.33 7.56
C TYR A 104 -24.81 19.90 6.32
N ARG A 105 -24.87 18.61 6.08
CA ARG A 105 -25.60 18.06 4.94
C ARG A 105 -26.83 17.32 5.46
N ALA A 106 -27.96 17.54 4.83
CA ALA A 106 -29.13 16.69 4.95
C ALA A 106 -29.24 15.83 3.69
N ASP A 107 -29.70 14.59 3.84
CA ASP A 107 -29.89 13.70 2.70
C ASP A 107 -31.07 14.16 1.87
N ALA A 108 -30.82 14.59 0.63
CA ALA A 108 -31.84 14.76 -0.39
C ALA A 108 -31.52 13.76 -1.52
N TYR A 109 -32.19 12.60 -1.49
CA TYR A 109 -32.03 11.60 -2.54
C TYR A 109 -32.93 11.89 -3.73
N ASP A 110 -32.29 12.23 -4.86
CA ASP A 110 -32.90 11.99 -6.15
C ASP A 110 -32.39 10.64 -6.69
N ARG A 111 -33.21 9.60 -6.60
CA ARG A 111 -32.91 8.23 -7.05
C ARG A 111 -32.61 8.12 -8.55
N VAL A 112 -32.71 9.22 -9.31
CA VAL A 112 -32.62 9.26 -10.77
C VAL A 112 -31.32 9.91 -11.26
N SER A 113 -30.60 10.67 -10.42
CA SER A 113 -29.38 11.38 -10.81
C SER A 113 -28.12 10.75 -10.23
N ARG A 114 -27.08 10.51 -11.08
CA ARG A 114 -25.74 10.06 -10.68
C ARG A 114 -24.93 11.13 -9.92
N LYS A 115 -25.46 12.35 -9.77
CA LYS A 115 -24.84 13.42 -8.98
C LYS A 115 -25.69 13.60 -7.73
N PRO A 116 -25.12 13.39 -6.52
CA PRO A 116 -25.84 13.70 -5.30
C PRO A 116 -26.21 15.20 -5.33
N VAL A 117 -27.49 15.50 -5.19
CA VAL A 117 -27.93 16.87 -4.91
C VAL A 117 -27.60 17.10 -3.44
N VAL A 118 -26.56 17.88 -3.17
CA VAL A 118 -26.19 18.24 -1.81
C VAL A 118 -27.29 19.17 -1.27
N ALA A 119 -28.13 18.63 -0.38
CA ALA A 119 -28.98 19.47 0.44
C ALA A 119 -28.20 19.86 1.69
N PHE A 120 -28.09 21.14 1.98
CA PHE A 120 -27.49 21.62 3.22
C PHE A 120 -28.50 21.47 4.35
N GLY A 121 -28.04 20.94 5.48
CA GLY A 121 -28.78 20.80 6.72
C GLY A 121 -28.40 21.90 7.71
N ASP A 122 -29.17 22.02 8.77
CA ASP A 122 -28.95 22.94 9.88
C ASP A 122 -28.69 22.21 11.21
N ASN A 123 -28.59 20.87 11.18
CA ASN A 123 -28.54 20.04 12.36
C ASN A 123 -27.29 19.13 12.34
N LEU A 124 -26.48 19.21 13.41
CA LEU A 124 -25.29 18.36 13.61
C LEU A 124 -25.65 16.86 13.64
N LEU A 125 -26.77 16.47 14.26
CA LEU A 125 -27.13 15.07 14.42
C LEU A 125 -27.41 14.42 13.06
N ASP A 126 -28.06 15.15 12.15
CA ASP A 126 -28.31 14.68 10.79
C ASP A 126 -27.01 14.54 9.99
N ASP A 127 -26.04 15.47 10.18
CA ASP A 127 -24.70 15.33 9.57
C ASP A 127 -23.97 14.09 10.09
N LEU A 128 -24.09 13.77 11.38
CA LEU A 128 -23.48 12.57 11.96
C LEU A 128 -24.17 11.27 11.49
N ALA A 129 -25.50 11.30 11.30
CA ALA A 129 -26.28 10.14 10.87
C ALA A 129 -25.84 9.57 9.53
N ARG A 130 -25.47 10.44 8.59
CA ARG A 130 -25.07 10.05 7.22
C ARG A 130 -23.61 9.67 7.07
N ARG A 131 -22.79 9.73 8.13
CA ARG A 131 -21.38 9.32 8.07
C ARG A 131 -21.25 7.82 7.83
N ASP A 132 -20.06 7.42 7.40
CA ASP A 132 -19.79 6.04 6.99
C ASP A 132 -19.92 5.03 8.14
N PHE A 133 -19.30 5.33 9.29
CA PHE A 133 -19.27 4.44 10.46
C PHE A 133 -19.47 5.22 11.76
N ALA A 134 -20.06 4.55 12.76
CA ALA A 134 -20.33 5.14 14.08
C ALA A 134 -19.06 5.72 14.73
N ILE A 135 -17.92 5.05 14.58
CA ILE A 135 -16.61 5.54 15.06
C ILE A 135 -16.16 6.87 14.42
N ASN A 136 -16.75 7.27 13.31
CA ASN A 136 -16.52 8.56 12.64
C ASN A 136 -17.73 9.50 12.77
N ALA A 137 -18.81 9.03 13.39
CA ALA A 137 -20.03 9.81 13.64
C ALA A 137 -20.03 10.42 15.06
N MET A 138 -18.84 10.77 15.54
CA MET A 138 -18.63 11.47 16.80
C MET A 138 -18.18 12.90 16.51
N ALA A 139 -18.58 13.83 17.39
CA ALA A 139 -18.25 15.24 17.27
C ALA A 139 -17.80 15.84 18.61
N MET A 140 -17.08 16.95 18.53
CA MET A 140 -16.75 17.81 19.67
C MET A 140 -17.14 19.23 19.29
N ARG A 141 -18.20 19.79 19.92
CA ARG A 141 -18.68 21.15 19.68
C ARG A 141 -17.61 22.17 20.08
N LEU A 142 -17.46 23.21 19.30
CA LEU A 142 -16.50 24.27 19.57
C LEU A 142 -17.25 25.58 19.85
N PRO A 143 -16.72 26.43 20.76
CA PRO A 143 -15.51 26.26 21.56
C PRO A 143 -15.74 25.47 22.87
N SER A 144 -16.96 25.02 23.17
CA SER A 144 -17.35 24.42 24.46
C SER A 144 -16.67 23.10 24.78
N LEU A 145 -16.16 22.36 23.77
CA LEU A 145 -15.63 21.00 23.85
C LEU A 145 -16.66 19.96 24.34
N GLU A 146 -17.95 20.23 24.13
CA GLU A 146 -19.02 19.27 24.41
C GLU A 146 -18.90 18.08 23.42
N PHE A 147 -18.79 16.87 23.98
CA PHE A 147 -18.74 15.64 23.21
C PHE A 147 -20.13 15.15 22.80
N VAL A 148 -20.29 14.82 21.54
CA VAL A 148 -21.55 14.36 20.93
C VAL A 148 -21.31 13.03 20.25
N ASP A 149 -21.97 11.97 20.75
CA ASP A 149 -21.84 10.59 20.23
C ASP A 149 -23.22 9.91 20.18
N PRO A 150 -24.06 10.25 19.18
CA PRO A 150 -25.42 9.73 19.13
C PRO A 150 -25.52 8.26 18.67
N TYR A 151 -24.43 7.67 18.20
CA TYR A 151 -24.40 6.33 17.62
C TYR A 151 -23.47 5.37 18.35
N ASP A 152 -23.04 5.70 19.58
CA ASP A 152 -22.19 4.87 20.41
C ASP A 152 -20.81 4.55 19.77
N GLY A 153 -20.27 5.50 19.00
CA GLY A 153 -18.98 5.33 18.33
C GLY A 153 -17.82 5.10 19.30
N LEU A 154 -17.84 5.70 20.49
CA LEU A 154 -16.84 5.48 21.53
C LEU A 154 -16.92 4.06 22.09
N ALA A 155 -18.13 3.52 22.28
CA ALA A 155 -18.32 2.13 22.69
C ALA A 155 -17.83 1.15 21.62
N ASP A 156 -18.09 1.45 20.35
CA ASP A 156 -17.57 0.66 19.21
C ASP A 156 -16.03 0.64 19.18
N LEU A 157 -15.38 1.75 19.42
CA LEU A 157 -13.92 1.80 19.51
C LEU A 157 -13.39 0.92 20.66
N ALA A 158 -14.03 1.00 21.82
CA ALA A 158 -13.66 0.19 23.00
C ALA A 158 -13.84 -1.31 22.76
N LEU A 159 -14.93 -1.69 22.08
CA LEU A 159 -15.24 -3.07 21.72
C LEU A 159 -14.54 -3.53 20.45
N ARG A 160 -13.77 -2.67 19.78
CA ARG A 160 -13.14 -2.91 18.48
C ARG A 160 -14.12 -3.40 17.41
N THR A 161 -15.31 -2.82 17.37
CA THR A 161 -16.39 -3.16 16.45
C THR A 161 -16.56 -2.04 15.42
N LEU A 162 -16.87 -2.39 14.19
CA LEU A 162 -17.17 -1.47 13.10
C LEU A 162 -18.65 -1.59 12.72
N ARG A 163 -19.44 -0.54 13.03
CA ARG A 163 -20.86 -0.41 12.68
C ARG A 163 -21.10 0.90 11.91
N THR A 164 -22.14 0.91 11.09
CA THR A 164 -22.69 2.14 10.51
C THR A 164 -23.62 2.83 11.52
N PRO A 165 -23.81 4.17 11.45
CA PRO A 165 -24.76 4.88 12.30
C PRO A 165 -26.20 4.38 12.15
N GLY A 166 -26.63 4.08 10.93
CA GLY A 166 -27.91 3.49 10.57
C GLY A 166 -27.77 2.13 9.92
N ALA A 167 -28.77 1.75 9.12
CA ALA A 167 -28.77 0.48 8.37
C ALA A 167 -27.61 0.48 7.35
N PRO A 168 -26.76 -0.58 7.33
CA PRO A 168 -25.62 -0.65 6.42
C PRO A 168 -26.03 -0.61 4.94
N GLU A 169 -27.16 -1.18 4.60
CA GLU A 169 -27.70 -1.22 3.22
C GLU A 169 -28.00 0.19 2.70
N VAL A 170 -28.51 1.06 3.56
CA VAL A 170 -28.72 2.47 3.23
C VAL A 170 -27.38 3.16 3.04
N SER A 171 -26.48 3.03 4.01
CA SER A 171 -25.16 3.64 3.98
C SER A 171 -24.36 3.25 2.73
N PHE A 172 -24.37 1.98 2.35
CA PHE A 172 -23.63 1.47 1.16
C PHE A 172 -24.39 1.78 -0.15
N GLY A 173 -25.71 1.95 -0.09
CA GLY A 173 -26.49 2.46 -1.21
C GLY A 173 -26.13 3.90 -1.57
N ASP A 174 -25.83 4.72 -0.56
CA ASP A 174 -25.42 6.12 -0.73
C ASP A 174 -24.04 6.26 -1.37
N ASP A 175 -23.05 5.51 -0.86
CA ASP A 175 -21.70 5.44 -1.44
C ASP A 175 -21.14 4.02 -1.30
N PRO A 176 -21.16 3.21 -2.36
CA PRO A 176 -20.62 1.85 -2.34
C PRO A 176 -19.13 1.80 -1.95
N LEU A 177 -18.36 2.89 -2.09
CA LEU A 177 -16.98 2.94 -1.62
C LEU A 177 -16.85 2.72 -0.10
N ARG A 178 -17.91 2.97 0.66
CA ARG A 178 -17.93 2.73 2.12
C ARG A 178 -17.65 1.26 2.46
N MET A 179 -17.95 0.31 1.56
CA MET A 179 -17.58 -1.09 1.73
C MET A 179 -16.05 -1.29 1.68
N MET A 180 -15.36 -0.61 0.77
CA MET A 180 -13.88 -0.59 0.75
C MET A 180 -13.30 0.11 1.98
N ARG A 181 -13.96 1.18 2.44
CA ARG A 181 -13.59 1.87 3.67
C ARG A 181 -13.75 0.97 4.91
N ALA A 182 -14.77 0.09 4.95
CA ALA A 182 -14.92 -0.92 6.01
C ALA A 182 -13.68 -1.84 6.08
N ALA A 183 -13.29 -2.44 4.96
CA ALA A 183 -12.10 -3.29 4.89
C ALA A 183 -10.82 -2.51 5.29
N ARG A 184 -10.71 -1.24 4.89
CA ARG A 184 -9.63 -0.35 5.31
C ARG A 184 -9.61 -0.11 6.82
N PHE A 185 -10.74 0.24 7.45
CA PHE A 185 -10.78 0.51 8.89
C PHE A 185 -10.51 -0.75 9.71
N VAL A 186 -10.97 -1.91 9.25
CA VAL A 186 -10.58 -3.20 9.84
C VAL A 186 -9.05 -3.35 9.81
N SER A 187 -8.42 -3.05 8.68
CA SER A 187 -6.95 -3.10 8.56
C SER A 187 -6.23 -2.04 9.40
N GLN A 188 -6.68 -0.80 9.35
CA GLN A 188 -5.96 0.33 9.98
C GLN A 188 -6.10 0.37 11.50
N LEU A 189 -7.28 -0.02 12.01
CA LEU A 189 -7.63 0.13 13.41
C LEU A 189 -7.73 -1.22 14.15
N GLY A 190 -7.59 -2.34 13.45
CA GLY A 190 -7.73 -3.69 14.03
C GLY A 190 -9.15 -3.94 14.55
N LEU A 191 -10.17 -3.44 13.84
CA LEU A 191 -11.58 -3.61 14.18
C LEU A 191 -12.15 -4.89 13.56
N THR A 192 -13.28 -5.34 14.08
CA THR A 192 -14.10 -6.41 13.50
C THR A 192 -15.40 -5.81 12.97
N ALA A 193 -15.72 -6.04 11.70
CA ALA A 193 -16.99 -5.60 11.13
C ALA A 193 -18.15 -6.35 11.78
N ALA A 194 -19.19 -5.63 12.20
CA ALA A 194 -20.39 -6.24 12.78
C ALA A 194 -21.13 -7.11 11.76
N PRO A 195 -21.82 -8.20 12.18
CA PRO A 195 -22.48 -9.09 11.24
C PRO A 195 -23.42 -8.42 10.24
N PRO A 196 -24.23 -7.40 10.60
CA PRO A 196 -25.06 -6.68 9.61
C PRO A 196 -24.23 -5.96 8.55
N VAL A 197 -23.06 -5.42 8.92
CA VAL A 197 -22.13 -4.78 7.98
C VAL A 197 -21.57 -5.80 6.98
N VAL A 198 -21.16 -6.97 7.46
CA VAL A 198 -20.65 -8.07 6.62
C VAL A 198 -21.72 -8.56 5.66
N THR A 199 -22.96 -8.76 6.14
CA THR A 199 -24.09 -9.18 5.29
C THR A 199 -24.35 -8.17 4.19
N ALA A 200 -24.49 -6.89 4.53
CA ALA A 200 -24.74 -5.83 3.53
C ALA A 200 -23.58 -5.70 2.53
N MET A 201 -22.32 -5.83 2.99
CA MET A 201 -21.16 -5.84 2.08
C MET A 201 -21.25 -6.98 1.07
N THR A 202 -21.66 -8.18 1.53
CA THR A 202 -21.79 -9.37 0.67
C THR A 202 -22.91 -9.19 -0.37
N ASP A 203 -24.07 -8.74 0.07
CA ASP A 203 -25.23 -8.58 -0.79
C ASP A 203 -25.06 -7.44 -1.83
N MET A 204 -24.27 -6.44 -1.48
CA MET A 204 -24.09 -5.24 -2.28
C MET A 204 -22.72 -5.14 -2.97
N ALA A 205 -21.86 -6.17 -2.88
CA ALA A 205 -20.49 -6.13 -3.42
C ALA A 205 -20.43 -5.67 -4.88
N SER A 206 -21.40 -6.08 -5.71
CA SER A 206 -21.46 -5.72 -7.14
C SER A 206 -21.68 -4.22 -7.38
N SER A 207 -22.28 -3.50 -6.43
CA SER A 207 -22.48 -2.05 -6.57
C SER A 207 -21.18 -1.25 -6.58
N LEU A 208 -20.06 -1.86 -6.14
CA LEU A 208 -18.74 -1.24 -6.21
C LEU A 208 -18.30 -0.92 -7.65
N ALA A 209 -18.87 -1.60 -8.65
CA ALA A 209 -18.55 -1.40 -10.06
C ALA A 209 -18.85 0.02 -10.59
N ILE A 210 -19.71 0.80 -9.91
CA ILE A 210 -19.98 2.20 -10.28
C ILE A 210 -18.94 3.19 -9.77
N VAL A 211 -18.09 2.77 -8.82
CA VAL A 211 -17.06 3.63 -8.23
C VAL A 211 -15.84 3.68 -9.13
N SER A 212 -15.24 4.85 -9.26
CA SER A 212 -14.02 5.00 -10.08
C SER A 212 -12.85 4.15 -9.53
N ALA A 213 -12.05 3.62 -10.45
CA ALA A 213 -10.91 2.77 -10.09
C ALA A 213 -9.88 3.50 -9.20
N GLU A 214 -9.74 4.81 -9.38
CA GLU A 214 -8.85 5.66 -8.59
C GLU A 214 -9.29 5.72 -7.13
N ARG A 215 -10.59 5.94 -6.86
CA ARG A 215 -11.13 5.95 -5.48
C ARG A 215 -10.98 4.58 -4.82
N VAL A 216 -11.26 3.51 -5.55
CA VAL A 216 -11.09 2.12 -5.06
C VAL A 216 -9.61 1.83 -4.76
N ARG A 217 -8.69 2.22 -5.66
CA ARG A 217 -7.24 2.10 -5.44
C ARG A 217 -6.79 2.81 -4.16
N ASP A 218 -7.24 4.03 -3.95
CA ASP A 218 -6.81 4.83 -2.80
C ASP A 218 -7.24 4.19 -1.47
N GLU A 219 -8.44 3.62 -1.41
CA GLU A 219 -8.88 2.84 -0.25
C GLU A 219 -8.10 1.53 -0.10
N PHE A 220 -7.79 0.84 -1.21
CA PHE A 220 -6.99 -0.37 -1.20
C PHE A 220 -5.54 -0.11 -0.74
N VAL A 221 -4.93 0.98 -1.20
CA VAL A 221 -3.60 1.41 -0.73
C VAL A 221 -3.61 1.66 0.78
N LYS A 222 -4.60 2.39 1.29
CA LYS A 222 -4.75 2.64 2.72
C LYS A 222 -5.00 1.35 3.52
N LEU A 223 -5.71 0.37 2.94
CA LEU A 223 -5.88 -0.95 3.52
C LEU A 223 -4.52 -1.68 3.62
N MET A 224 -3.74 -1.71 2.53
CA MET A 224 -2.43 -2.36 2.50
C MET A 224 -1.42 -1.72 3.45
N LEU A 225 -1.52 -0.41 3.69
CA LEU A 225 -0.65 0.33 4.61
C LEU A 225 -1.13 0.29 6.07
N GLY A 226 -2.25 -0.37 6.35
CA GLY A 226 -2.77 -0.54 7.72
C GLY A 226 -1.85 -1.37 8.62
N SER A 227 -2.18 -1.41 9.90
CA SER A 227 -1.46 -2.20 10.92
C SER A 227 -1.82 -3.69 10.89
N ALA A 228 -3.00 -4.04 10.38
CA ALA A 228 -3.52 -5.41 10.31
C ALA A 228 -4.12 -5.72 8.91
N PRO A 229 -3.34 -5.60 7.80
CA PRO A 229 -3.88 -5.73 6.44
C PRO A 229 -4.47 -7.13 6.17
N ARG A 230 -3.96 -8.17 6.81
CA ARG A 230 -4.53 -9.52 6.73
C ARG A 230 -6.03 -9.55 7.08
N GLN A 231 -6.43 -8.87 8.16
CA GLN A 231 -7.83 -8.85 8.60
C GLN A 231 -8.70 -8.09 7.58
N GLY A 232 -8.22 -6.94 7.09
CA GLY A 232 -8.90 -6.18 6.04
C GLY A 232 -9.04 -6.96 4.73
N LEU A 233 -7.99 -7.68 4.32
CA LEU A 233 -8.00 -8.54 3.13
C LEU A 233 -8.93 -9.75 3.29
N ALA A 234 -9.01 -10.34 4.49
CA ALA A 234 -9.95 -11.41 4.77
C ALA A 234 -11.40 -10.93 4.55
N LEU A 235 -11.78 -9.81 5.17
CA LEU A 235 -13.10 -9.21 4.97
C LEU A 235 -13.36 -8.88 3.49
N PHE A 236 -12.39 -8.30 2.80
CA PHE A 236 -12.45 -7.96 1.39
C PHE A 236 -12.71 -9.16 0.47
N VAL A 237 -12.11 -10.33 0.81
CA VAL A 237 -12.31 -11.58 0.05
C VAL A 237 -13.60 -12.29 0.46
N GLU A 238 -13.91 -12.37 1.75
CA GLU A 238 -15.08 -13.07 2.28
C GLU A 238 -16.40 -12.44 1.83
N THR A 239 -16.44 -11.11 1.72
CA THR A 239 -17.62 -10.38 1.25
C THR A 239 -17.76 -10.31 -0.27
N GLY A 240 -16.83 -10.90 -1.02
CA GLY A 240 -16.86 -10.89 -2.49
C GLY A 240 -16.38 -9.59 -3.15
N LEU A 241 -16.05 -8.54 -2.40
CA LEU A 241 -15.51 -7.29 -2.95
C LEU A 241 -14.26 -7.51 -3.79
N ALA A 242 -13.41 -8.46 -3.36
CA ALA A 242 -12.19 -8.81 -4.08
C ALA A 242 -12.45 -9.28 -5.51
N ALA A 243 -13.58 -9.94 -5.78
CA ALA A 243 -13.93 -10.39 -7.13
C ALA A 243 -14.10 -9.22 -8.12
N HIS A 244 -14.47 -8.04 -7.64
CA HIS A 244 -14.66 -6.84 -8.45
C HIS A 244 -13.39 -5.98 -8.60
N VAL A 245 -12.46 -6.07 -7.66
CA VAL A 245 -11.26 -5.21 -7.62
C VAL A 245 -9.99 -5.97 -8.00
N LEU A 246 -9.76 -7.12 -7.35
CA LEU A 246 -8.57 -7.96 -7.46
C LEU A 246 -8.99 -9.45 -7.50
N PRO A 247 -9.70 -9.89 -8.56
CA PRO A 247 -10.25 -11.25 -8.66
C PRO A 247 -9.17 -12.34 -8.61
N GLU A 248 -7.94 -11.99 -8.91
CA GLU A 248 -6.81 -12.91 -8.80
C GLU A 248 -6.56 -13.34 -7.33
N LEU A 249 -6.91 -12.50 -6.35
CA LEU A 249 -6.68 -12.82 -4.94
C LEU A 249 -7.57 -13.97 -4.42
N PRO A 250 -8.91 -13.94 -4.56
CA PRO A 250 -9.73 -15.10 -4.22
C PRO A 250 -9.43 -16.34 -5.09
N ALA A 251 -8.93 -16.17 -6.32
CA ALA A 251 -8.52 -17.27 -7.18
C ALA A 251 -7.31 -18.05 -6.64
N LEU A 252 -6.56 -17.50 -5.68
CA LEU A 252 -5.48 -18.20 -4.96
C LEU A 252 -6.00 -19.25 -3.97
N LYS A 253 -7.29 -19.23 -3.61
CA LYS A 253 -7.96 -20.30 -2.87
C LYS A 253 -8.13 -21.52 -3.78
N LEU A 254 -7.02 -22.18 -4.08
CA LEU A 254 -7.04 -23.40 -4.88
C LEU A 254 -7.72 -24.49 -4.07
N GLU A 255 -8.69 -25.20 -4.69
CA GLU A 255 -9.30 -26.37 -4.07
C GLU A 255 -8.22 -27.36 -3.66
N LEU A 256 -8.31 -27.85 -2.42
CA LEU A 256 -7.42 -28.89 -1.91
C LEU A 256 -7.63 -30.14 -2.79
N ASP A 257 -6.54 -30.65 -3.35
CA ASP A 257 -6.50 -31.98 -3.94
C ASP A 257 -6.90 -33.03 -2.86
N GLU A 258 -7.57 -34.12 -3.26
CA GLU A 258 -8.03 -35.21 -2.36
C GLU A 258 -6.92 -35.74 -1.43
N HIS A 259 -5.68 -35.44 -1.71
CA HIS A 259 -4.51 -35.86 -0.94
C HIS A 259 -3.92 -34.80 0.00
N HIS A 260 -4.55 -33.64 0.20
CA HIS A 260 -4.15 -32.58 1.16
C HIS A 260 -2.68 -32.10 1.00
N ARG A 261 -2.07 -32.23 -0.19
CA ARG A 261 -0.63 -31.99 -0.40
C ARG A 261 -0.27 -30.56 -0.75
N HIS A 262 -1.25 -29.73 -1.10
CA HIS A 262 -0.96 -28.34 -1.45
C HIS A 262 -1.43 -27.40 -0.33
N LYS A 263 -0.52 -26.51 0.10
CA LYS A 263 -0.88 -25.39 0.96
C LYS A 263 -1.83 -24.47 0.18
N ASP A 264 -2.87 -23.98 0.85
CA ASP A 264 -3.69 -22.89 0.32
C ASP A 264 -2.77 -21.71 -0.03
N VAL A 265 -2.69 -21.39 -1.33
CA VAL A 265 -1.82 -20.32 -1.84
C VAL A 265 -2.27 -18.96 -1.34
N TYR A 266 -3.57 -18.78 -1.12
CA TYR A 266 -4.12 -17.56 -0.51
C TYR A 266 -3.60 -17.36 0.91
N GLU A 267 -3.73 -18.39 1.76
CA GLU A 267 -3.21 -18.34 3.13
C GLU A 267 -1.69 -18.17 3.17
N HIS A 268 -0.97 -18.81 2.26
CA HIS A 268 0.46 -18.60 2.11
C HIS A 268 0.78 -17.13 1.80
N SER A 269 0.10 -16.52 0.83
CA SER A 269 0.33 -15.12 0.45
C SER A 269 0.05 -14.15 1.60
N LEU A 270 -0.97 -14.43 2.43
CA LEU A 270 -1.23 -13.63 3.63
C LEU A 270 -0.13 -13.78 4.70
N ILE A 271 0.40 -14.99 4.89
CA ILE A 271 1.52 -15.23 5.81
C ILE A 271 2.79 -14.52 5.31
N VAL A 272 3.07 -14.58 4.01
CA VAL A 272 4.20 -13.88 3.39
C VAL A 272 4.07 -12.37 3.57
N LEU A 273 2.87 -11.82 3.42
CA LEU A 273 2.60 -10.40 3.68
C LEU A 273 2.89 -10.04 5.15
N GLU A 274 2.41 -10.82 6.12
CA GLU A 274 2.67 -10.57 7.55
C GLU A 274 4.17 -10.64 7.88
N GLN A 275 4.88 -11.61 7.31
CA GLN A 275 6.34 -11.74 7.46
C GLN A 275 7.09 -10.58 6.80
N ALA A 276 6.63 -10.10 5.63
CA ALA A 276 7.22 -8.95 4.97
C ALA A 276 7.05 -7.67 5.82
N ILE A 277 5.88 -7.46 6.41
CA ILE A 277 5.62 -6.36 7.35
C ILE A 277 6.53 -6.44 8.57
N ALA A 278 6.73 -7.64 9.14
CA ALA A 278 7.63 -7.83 10.27
C ALA A 278 9.11 -7.57 9.94
N LEU A 279 9.47 -7.57 8.65
CA LEU A 279 10.81 -7.26 8.15
C LEU A 279 10.97 -5.80 7.72
N GLU A 280 9.91 -4.98 7.77
CA GLU A 280 10.01 -3.53 7.56
C GLU A 280 10.85 -2.90 8.68
N GLY A 281 11.70 -1.98 8.32
CA GLY A 281 12.56 -1.26 9.26
C GLY A 281 11.97 0.07 9.72
N PRO A 282 12.59 0.73 10.70
CA PRO A 282 12.21 2.08 11.10
C PRO A 282 12.51 3.09 9.97
N PRO A 283 11.81 4.25 9.97
CA PRO A 283 12.02 5.30 8.96
C PRO A 283 13.47 5.76 8.82
N ASP A 284 14.21 5.83 9.92
CA ASP A 284 15.62 6.27 9.97
C ASP A 284 16.61 5.10 9.95
N GLY A 285 16.17 3.94 9.44
CA GLY A 285 16.99 2.74 9.34
C GLY A 285 18.14 2.85 8.33
N PRO A 286 19.11 1.90 8.34
CA PRO A 286 20.21 1.89 7.39
C PRO A 286 19.69 1.72 5.94
N ALA A 287 20.48 2.14 4.95
CA ALA A 287 20.12 2.09 3.53
C ALA A 287 19.77 0.67 3.01
N SER A 288 20.24 -0.38 3.71
CA SER A 288 19.87 -1.78 3.43
C SER A 288 18.50 -2.17 4.00
N SER A 289 17.87 -1.33 4.84
CA SER A 289 16.53 -1.57 5.36
C SER A 289 15.46 -1.11 4.36
N VAL A 290 14.25 -1.62 4.55
CA VAL A 290 13.05 -1.13 3.86
C VAL A 290 12.18 -0.43 4.90
N PRO A 291 12.18 0.92 4.93
CA PRO A 291 11.36 1.64 5.89
C PRO A 291 9.87 1.32 5.72
N GLY A 292 9.20 1.02 6.82
CA GLY A 292 7.77 0.72 6.79
C GLY A 292 6.91 1.93 7.18
N PRO A 293 5.65 1.92 6.73
CA PRO A 293 5.01 0.91 5.87
C PRO A 293 5.40 1.06 4.38
N ASP A 294 5.90 0.01 3.75
CA ASP A 294 6.34 0.02 2.34
C ASP A 294 5.30 -0.64 1.42
N LEU A 295 4.60 0.18 0.64
CA LEU A 295 3.53 -0.29 -0.26
C LEU A 295 4.04 -1.29 -1.31
N VAL A 296 5.22 -1.05 -1.87
CA VAL A 296 5.79 -1.88 -2.95
C VAL A 296 6.11 -3.28 -2.43
N LEU A 297 6.76 -3.38 -1.27
CA LEU A 297 7.06 -4.66 -0.63
C LEU A 297 5.77 -5.41 -0.26
N ARG A 298 4.80 -4.74 0.37
CA ARG A 298 3.53 -5.35 0.79
C ARG A 298 2.72 -5.85 -0.39
N LEU A 299 2.62 -5.08 -1.48
CA LEU A 299 1.96 -5.52 -2.70
C LEU A 299 2.69 -6.69 -3.37
N ALA A 300 4.02 -6.65 -3.43
CA ALA A 300 4.81 -7.76 -3.97
C ALA A 300 4.62 -9.04 -3.14
N ALA A 301 4.61 -8.93 -1.81
CA ALA A 301 4.36 -10.06 -0.91
C ALA A 301 2.96 -10.66 -1.09
N LEU A 302 1.92 -9.83 -1.27
CA LEU A 302 0.56 -10.30 -1.52
C LEU A 302 0.43 -10.99 -2.89
N LEU A 303 1.14 -10.50 -3.92
CA LEU A 303 0.95 -10.88 -5.32
C LEU A 303 2.03 -11.82 -5.88
N HIS A 304 3.06 -12.20 -5.09
CA HIS A 304 4.19 -12.97 -5.63
C HIS A 304 3.76 -14.27 -6.34
N ASP A 305 2.77 -14.92 -5.79
CA ASP A 305 2.22 -16.19 -6.26
C ASP A 305 0.97 -16.08 -7.16
N ILE A 306 0.58 -14.88 -7.57
CA ILE A 306 -0.64 -14.61 -8.35
C ILE A 306 -0.72 -15.40 -9.66
N GLY A 307 0.41 -15.85 -10.19
CA GLY A 307 0.50 -16.64 -11.40
C GLY A 307 0.20 -18.13 -11.23
N LYS A 308 0.19 -18.67 -9.99
CA LYS A 308 0.03 -20.10 -9.73
C LYS A 308 -1.26 -20.70 -10.30
N PRO A 309 -2.44 -20.09 -10.12
CA PRO A 309 -3.67 -20.64 -10.71
C PRO A 309 -3.59 -20.81 -12.24
N ALA A 310 -2.98 -19.84 -12.93
CA ALA A 310 -2.87 -19.84 -14.39
C ALA A 310 -1.80 -20.80 -14.94
N THR A 311 -0.87 -21.25 -14.09
CA THR A 311 0.24 -22.16 -14.50
C THR A 311 0.12 -23.54 -13.90
N ARG A 312 -0.97 -23.81 -13.17
CA ARG A 312 -1.20 -25.11 -12.52
C ARG A 312 -1.25 -26.23 -13.57
N ARG A 313 -0.45 -27.28 -13.32
CA ARG A 313 -0.46 -28.53 -14.11
C ARG A 313 -0.47 -29.70 -13.17
N PHE A 314 -1.24 -30.74 -13.51
CA PHE A 314 -1.23 -32.02 -12.82
C PHE A 314 -0.22 -32.93 -13.52
N GLU A 315 0.71 -33.49 -12.76
CA GLU A 315 1.77 -34.38 -13.25
C GLU A 315 1.34 -35.85 -13.08
N ASP A 316 1.92 -36.75 -13.86
CA ASP A 316 1.53 -38.16 -13.90
C ASP A 316 1.73 -38.92 -12.58
N ASP A 317 2.57 -38.39 -11.67
CA ASP A 317 2.85 -38.95 -10.34
C ASP A 317 1.93 -38.40 -9.23
N ASN A 318 0.77 -37.86 -9.58
CA ASN A 318 -0.13 -37.14 -8.67
C ASN A 318 0.48 -35.89 -8.03
N GLY A 319 1.55 -35.33 -8.65
CA GLY A 319 2.12 -34.04 -8.27
C GLY A 319 1.36 -32.87 -8.94
N VAL A 320 1.57 -31.67 -8.42
CA VAL A 320 1.14 -30.42 -9.08
C VAL A 320 2.35 -29.53 -9.24
N SER A 321 2.53 -29.00 -10.45
CA SER A 321 3.58 -28.05 -10.76
C SER A 321 3.01 -26.68 -11.15
N PHE A 322 3.84 -25.64 -11.00
CA PHE A 322 3.50 -24.23 -11.29
C PHE A 322 4.65 -23.57 -12.06
N HIS A 323 5.14 -24.22 -13.10
CA HIS A 323 6.29 -23.74 -13.86
C HIS A 323 6.06 -22.34 -14.42
N HIS A 324 7.06 -21.45 -14.24
CA HIS A 324 7.08 -20.07 -14.73
C HIS A 324 5.95 -19.17 -14.17
N HIS A 325 5.41 -19.50 -12.97
CA HIS A 325 4.38 -18.68 -12.34
C HIS A 325 4.88 -17.27 -12.01
N GLU A 326 6.18 -17.08 -11.76
CA GLU A 326 6.81 -15.79 -11.54
C GLU A 326 6.70 -14.88 -12.77
N MET A 327 6.93 -15.41 -13.97
CA MET A 327 6.85 -14.67 -15.23
C MET A 327 5.40 -14.34 -15.61
N VAL A 328 4.51 -15.32 -15.45
CA VAL A 328 3.07 -15.14 -15.68
C VAL A 328 2.49 -14.18 -14.65
N GLY A 329 2.85 -14.36 -13.38
CA GLY A 329 2.45 -13.51 -12.26
C GLY A 329 2.86 -12.06 -12.44
N ALA A 330 4.08 -11.79 -12.88
CA ALA A 330 4.55 -10.43 -13.17
C ALA A 330 3.69 -9.73 -14.24
N LYS A 331 3.32 -10.44 -15.31
CA LYS A 331 2.42 -9.91 -16.37
C LYS A 331 1.01 -9.66 -15.83
N MET A 332 0.48 -10.58 -15.01
CA MET A 332 -0.84 -10.46 -14.38
C MET A 332 -0.86 -9.26 -13.41
N THR A 333 0.16 -9.13 -12.56
CA THR A 333 0.35 -8.00 -11.64
C THR A 333 0.36 -6.68 -12.39
N ALA A 334 1.17 -6.55 -13.44
CA ALA A 334 1.24 -5.32 -14.25
C ALA A 334 -0.11 -4.96 -14.89
N ARG A 335 -0.86 -5.96 -15.39
CA ARG A 335 -2.19 -5.75 -15.97
C ARG A 335 -3.19 -5.29 -14.92
N ARG A 336 -3.23 -5.96 -13.75
CA ARG A 336 -4.14 -5.64 -12.65
C ARG A 336 -3.88 -4.26 -12.08
N MET A 337 -2.65 -3.93 -11.76
CA MET A 337 -2.28 -2.63 -11.20
C MET A 337 -2.61 -1.47 -12.15
N ARG A 338 -2.43 -1.65 -13.48
CA ARG A 338 -2.88 -0.65 -14.46
C ARG A 338 -4.41 -0.51 -14.48
N ALA A 339 -5.15 -1.63 -14.39
CA ALA A 339 -6.61 -1.58 -14.32
C ALA A 339 -7.09 -0.84 -13.06
N MET A 340 -6.38 -1.00 -11.93
CA MET A 340 -6.60 -0.27 -10.70
C MET A 340 -6.01 1.15 -10.70
N ARG A 341 -5.45 1.63 -11.82
CA ARG A 341 -4.88 2.98 -11.96
C ARG A 341 -3.71 3.30 -11.02
N PHE A 342 -2.89 2.31 -10.69
CA PHE A 342 -1.59 2.58 -10.06
C PHE A 342 -0.67 3.32 -11.03
N ASP A 343 0.24 4.12 -10.48
CA ASP A 343 1.28 4.79 -11.27
C ASP A 343 2.25 3.78 -11.91
N LYS A 344 3.00 4.28 -12.90
CA LYS A 344 3.89 3.45 -13.72
C LYS A 344 5.05 2.89 -12.91
N ASP A 345 5.61 3.67 -12.00
CA ASP A 345 6.83 3.29 -11.26
C ASP A 345 6.50 2.24 -10.19
N THR A 346 5.43 2.44 -9.42
CA THR A 346 4.90 1.44 -8.48
C THR A 346 4.54 0.13 -9.21
N THR A 347 3.84 0.22 -10.35
CA THR A 347 3.48 -0.96 -11.17
C THR A 347 4.73 -1.71 -11.63
N LYS A 348 5.75 -1.01 -12.12
CA LYS A 348 7.01 -1.60 -12.59
C LYS A 348 7.77 -2.26 -11.44
N ALA A 349 7.87 -1.59 -10.31
CA ALA A 349 8.58 -2.10 -9.13
C ALA A 349 7.95 -3.38 -8.58
N VAL A 350 6.63 -3.39 -8.36
CA VAL A 350 5.92 -4.57 -7.84
C VAL A 350 6.01 -5.74 -8.83
N SER A 351 5.76 -5.50 -10.13
CA SER A 351 5.84 -6.54 -11.16
C SER A 351 7.24 -7.14 -11.26
N ARG A 352 8.28 -6.32 -11.12
CA ARG A 352 9.67 -6.78 -11.15
C ARG A 352 10.01 -7.64 -9.92
N LEU A 353 9.53 -7.28 -8.73
CA LEU A 353 9.71 -8.10 -7.53
C LEU A 353 9.00 -9.45 -7.68
N VAL A 354 7.77 -9.48 -8.21
CA VAL A 354 7.06 -10.73 -8.52
C VAL A 354 7.84 -11.59 -9.52
N GLU A 355 8.43 -11.00 -10.56
CA GLU A 355 9.27 -11.72 -11.52
C GLU A 355 10.52 -12.33 -10.88
N LEU A 356 11.11 -11.66 -9.91
CA LEU A 356 12.39 -12.02 -9.32
C LEU A 356 12.29 -12.89 -8.06
N HIS A 357 11.09 -13.09 -7.49
CA HIS A 357 10.96 -13.70 -6.15
C HIS A 357 11.56 -15.11 -6.05
N LEU A 358 11.59 -15.88 -7.15
CA LEU A 358 12.20 -17.21 -7.19
C LEU A 358 13.72 -17.21 -7.43
N ARG A 359 14.33 -16.06 -7.70
CA ARG A 359 15.77 -15.98 -8.01
C ARG A 359 16.68 -16.47 -6.88
N PHE A 360 16.20 -16.43 -5.65
CA PHE A 360 16.92 -16.96 -4.48
C PHE A 360 16.92 -18.50 -4.43
N HIS A 361 16.00 -19.18 -5.09
CA HIS A 361 15.92 -20.64 -5.07
C HIS A 361 17.20 -21.25 -5.65
N GLY A 362 17.78 -22.22 -4.90
CA GLY A 362 19.08 -22.80 -5.22
C GLY A 362 20.27 -22.17 -4.50
N TYR A 363 20.12 -21.03 -3.82
CA TYR A 363 21.11 -20.54 -2.87
C TYR A 363 21.05 -21.42 -1.60
N GLY A 364 22.12 -22.16 -1.32
CA GLY A 364 22.20 -23.07 -0.16
C GLY A 364 22.07 -24.56 -0.48
N ASP A 365 21.57 -24.94 -1.66
CA ASP A 365 21.58 -26.32 -2.16
C ASP A 365 22.77 -26.60 -3.09
N GLY A 366 23.50 -25.55 -3.48
CA GLY A 366 24.69 -25.56 -4.30
C GLY A 366 25.49 -24.27 -4.09
N GLU A 367 26.74 -24.24 -4.52
CA GLU A 367 27.58 -23.05 -4.43
C GLU A 367 27.12 -22.02 -5.47
N TRP A 368 26.42 -20.98 -5.05
CA TRP A 368 26.27 -19.79 -5.87
C TRP A 368 27.67 -19.21 -6.12
N THR A 369 28.05 -19.08 -7.38
CA THR A 369 29.25 -18.37 -7.77
C THR A 369 29.08 -16.87 -7.53
N ASP A 370 30.18 -16.12 -7.47
CA ASP A 370 30.11 -14.65 -7.41
C ASP A 370 29.40 -14.07 -8.64
N SER A 371 29.50 -14.73 -9.79
CA SER A 371 28.72 -14.40 -10.99
C SER A 371 27.21 -14.47 -10.73
N ALA A 372 26.73 -15.49 -10.06
CA ALA A 372 25.30 -15.61 -9.74
C ALA A 372 24.84 -14.50 -8.77
N VAL A 373 25.67 -14.15 -7.77
CA VAL A 373 25.39 -13.04 -6.86
C VAL A 373 25.36 -11.70 -7.60
N ARG A 374 26.33 -11.45 -8.49
CA ARG A 374 26.34 -10.23 -9.33
C ARG A 374 25.07 -10.10 -10.17
N ARG A 375 24.63 -11.20 -10.81
CA ARG A 375 23.38 -11.22 -11.58
C ARG A 375 22.17 -10.93 -10.70
N TYR A 376 22.09 -11.52 -9.51
CA TYR A 376 21.00 -11.26 -8.56
C TYR A 376 20.93 -9.78 -8.20
N VAL A 377 22.06 -9.16 -7.84
CA VAL A 377 22.14 -7.73 -7.49
C VAL A 377 21.77 -6.85 -8.69
N THR A 378 22.34 -7.14 -9.87
CA THR A 378 22.10 -6.35 -11.09
C THR A 378 20.66 -6.45 -11.57
N ASP A 379 20.07 -7.65 -11.53
CA ASP A 379 18.66 -7.89 -11.89
C ASP A 379 17.70 -7.15 -10.98
N ALA A 380 18.02 -7.09 -9.69
CA ALA A 380 17.22 -6.39 -8.68
C ALA A 380 17.40 -4.86 -8.75
N GLY A 381 18.62 -4.39 -9.02
CA GLY A 381 18.95 -2.96 -9.02
C GLY A 381 18.50 -2.25 -7.72
N PRO A 382 17.80 -1.10 -7.81
CA PRO A 382 17.34 -0.37 -6.64
C PRO A 382 16.26 -1.10 -5.81
N LEU A 383 15.73 -2.21 -6.32
CA LEU A 383 14.75 -3.04 -5.61
C LEU A 383 15.41 -4.11 -4.72
N LEU A 384 16.75 -4.20 -4.71
CA LEU A 384 17.48 -5.24 -3.97
C LEU A 384 17.08 -5.34 -2.49
N PRO A 385 16.97 -4.27 -1.70
CA PRO A 385 16.52 -4.37 -0.32
C PRO A 385 15.12 -4.99 -0.19
N ARG A 386 14.19 -4.60 -1.07
CA ARG A 386 12.83 -5.17 -1.08
C ARG A 386 12.81 -6.63 -1.54
N LEU A 387 13.63 -6.99 -2.53
CA LEU A 387 13.75 -8.37 -2.99
C LEU A 387 14.28 -9.28 -1.87
N ASN A 388 15.31 -8.86 -1.14
CA ASN A 388 15.84 -9.59 0.01
C ASN A 388 14.76 -9.80 1.09
N ARG A 389 13.93 -8.80 1.37
CA ARG A 389 12.83 -8.93 2.34
C ARG A 389 11.72 -9.85 1.80
N LEU A 390 11.34 -9.73 0.53
CA LEU A 390 10.35 -10.59 -0.10
C LEU A 390 10.76 -12.07 -0.06
N THR A 391 11.96 -12.39 -0.53
CA THR A 391 12.45 -13.78 -0.55
C THR A 391 12.59 -14.36 0.86
N ARG A 392 13.02 -13.56 1.84
CA ARG A 392 13.07 -13.95 3.25
C ARG A 392 11.68 -14.19 3.82
N SER A 393 10.69 -13.37 3.47
CA SER A 393 9.31 -13.51 3.92
C SER A 393 8.57 -14.70 3.29
N ASP A 394 8.95 -15.15 2.11
CA ASP A 394 8.38 -16.32 1.44
C ASP A 394 8.72 -17.65 2.14
N CYS A 395 9.67 -17.63 3.07
CA CYS A 395 10.02 -18.79 3.88
C CYS A 395 8.97 -19.06 4.98
N THR A 396 7.91 -19.80 4.66
CA THR A 396 6.79 -20.10 5.57
C THR A 396 6.85 -21.47 6.26
N THR A 397 8.05 -22.04 6.42
CA THR A 397 8.22 -23.38 7.03
C THR A 397 7.89 -23.38 8.52
N ARG A 398 7.09 -24.35 8.98
CA ARG A 398 6.83 -24.61 10.41
C ARG A 398 7.97 -25.32 11.12
N ASN A 399 8.94 -25.87 10.39
CA ASN A 399 10.09 -26.55 10.96
C ASN A 399 11.13 -25.52 11.44
N VAL A 400 11.24 -25.37 12.76
CA VAL A 400 12.12 -24.39 13.41
C VAL A 400 13.59 -24.57 13.01
N ARG A 401 14.07 -25.83 12.83
CA ARG A 401 15.44 -26.08 12.39
C ARG A 401 15.65 -25.61 10.96
N LYS A 402 14.72 -25.92 10.06
CA LYS A 402 14.76 -25.47 8.66
C LYS A 402 14.67 -23.95 8.57
N ALA A 403 13.81 -23.32 9.36
CA ALA A 403 13.68 -21.86 9.41
C ALA A 403 14.99 -21.19 9.84
N ARG A 404 15.66 -21.70 10.88
CA ARG A 404 16.96 -21.19 11.34
C ARG A 404 18.06 -21.37 10.30
N THR A 405 18.09 -22.51 9.60
CA THR A 405 19.06 -22.76 8.52
C THR A 405 18.86 -21.77 7.39
N LEU A 406 17.62 -21.57 6.93
CA LEU A 406 17.30 -20.62 5.89
C LEU A 406 17.64 -19.18 6.31
N SER A 407 17.36 -18.78 7.56
CA SER A 407 17.75 -17.45 8.06
C SER A 407 19.26 -17.23 7.94
N ARG A 408 20.08 -18.21 8.31
CA ARG A 408 21.55 -18.11 8.17
C ARG A 408 21.99 -17.99 6.70
N ILE A 409 21.33 -18.73 5.81
CA ILE A 409 21.61 -18.68 4.37
C ILE A 409 21.29 -17.29 3.81
N TYR A 410 20.17 -16.65 4.23
CA TYR A 410 19.86 -15.28 3.85
C TYR A 410 20.89 -14.28 4.41
N ASP A 411 21.28 -14.44 5.68
CA ASP A 411 22.29 -13.58 6.31
C ASP A 411 23.66 -13.69 5.59
N ASP A 412 24.05 -14.90 5.21
CA ASP A 412 25.28 -15.16 4.43
C ASP A 412 25.21 -14.50 3.03
N LEU A 413 24.09 -14.64 2.33
CA LEU A 413 23.90 -13.95 1.05
C LEU A 413 24.01 -12.43 1.19
N GLU A 414 23.36 -11.82 2.17
CA GLU A 414 23.42 -10.37 2.37
C GLU A 414 24.86 -9.91 2.69
N LEU A 415 25.61 -10.66 3.50
CA LEU A 415 27.02 -10.38 3.78
C LEU A 415 27.89 -10.52 2.52
N ARG A 416 27.64 -11.54 1.71
CA ARG A 416 28.39 -11.77 0.47
C ARG A 416 28.10 -10.67 -0.56
N ILE A 417 26.83 -10.25 -0.68
CA ILE A 417 26.44 -9.10 -1.50
C ILE A 417 27.20 -7.85 -1.04
N ALA A 418 27.20 -7.55 0.26
CA ALA A 418 27.89 -6.37 0.79
C ALA A 418 29.39 -6.37 0.48
N ARG A 419 30.06 -7.53 0.59
CA ARG A 419 31.48 -7.68 0.21
C ARG A 419 31.71 -7.41 -1.28
N LEU A 420 30.92 -8.04 -2.14
CA LEU A 420 31.07 -7.87 -3.60
C LEU A 420 30.77 -6.43 -4.02
N MET A 421 29.74 -5.79 -3.46
CA MET A 421 29.43 -4.40 -3.73
C MET A 421 30.57 -3.46 -3.30
N ALA A 422 31.18 -3.71 -2.13
CA ALA A 422 32.30 -2.91 -1.65
C ALA A 422 33.57 -3.13 -2.51
N GLN A 423 33.81 -4.34 -3.00
CA GLN A 423 35.00 -4.66 -3.80
C GLN A 423 34.88 -4.20 -5.26
N GLU A 424 33.68 -4.28 -5.83
CA GLU A 424 33.47 -4.19 -7.27
C GLU A 424 32.57 -3.03 -7.70
N GLN A 425 32.07 -2.23 -6.77
CA GLN A 425 31.12 -1.12 -7.04
C GLN A 425 29.95 -1.59 -7.92
N LEU A 426 29.29 -2.68 -7.56
CA LEU A 426 28.24 -3.35 -8.36
C LEU A 426 27.05 -2.44 -8.74
N ASP A 427 26.81 -1.37 -8.01
CA ASP A 427 25.76 -0.38 -8.34
C ASP A 427 25.97 0.30 -9.70
N ALA A 428 27.20 0.26 -10.21
CA ALA A 428 27.61 0.83 -11.49
C ALA A 428 28.33 -0.21 -12.35
N VAL A 429 27.84 -1.47 -12.38
CA VAL A 429 28.46 -2.51 -13.22
C VAL A 429 28.45 -2.08 -14.67
N ARG A 430 29.66 -1.78 -15.18
CA ARG A 430 29.95 -1.45 -16.56
C ARG A 430 31.13 -2.29 -17.00
N PRO A 431 31.27 -2.59 -18.31
CA PRO A 431 32.53 -3.10 -18.83
C PRO A 431 33.68 -2.14 -18.50
N GLU A 432 34.87 -2.65 -18.39
CA GLU A 432 36.09 -1.87 -18.18
C GLU A 432 36.41 -0.92 -19.35
N LEU A 433 35.86 -1.21 -20.52
CA LEU A 433 35.94 -0.38 -21.71
C LEU A 433 34.57 0.26 -21.98
N ASP A 434 34.54 1.55 -22.23
CA ASP A 434 33.34 2.24 -22.68
C ASP A 434 33.07 2.03 -24.17
N GLY A 435 31.94 2.57 -24.70
CA GLY A 435 31.55 2.39 -26.09
C GLY A 435 32.59 2.96 -27.09
N ASN A 436 33.27 4.05 -26.77
CA ASN A 436 34.29 4.63 -27.63
C ASN A 436 35.55 3.76 -27.65
N GLU A 437 36.00 3.32 -26.51
CA GLU A 437 37.16 2.44 -26.35
C GLU A 437 36.92 1.06 -27.01
N ILE A 438 35.70 0.50 -26.92
CA ILE A 438 35.32 -0.70 -27.66
C ILE A 438 35.41 -0.46 -29.16
N ALA A 439 34.88 0.67 -29.65
CA ALA A 439 34.94 1.03 -31.06
C ALA A 439 36.41 1.17 -31.54
N GLU A 440 37.28 1.80 -30.73
CA GLU A 440 38.71 1.94 -31.00
C GLU A 440 39.44 0.59 -31.04
N VAL A 441 39.21 -0.28 -30.04
CA VAL A 441 39.84 -1.60 -29.96
C VAL A 441 39.49 -2.50 -31.13
N LEU A 442 38.25 -2.39 -31.65
CA LEU A 442 37.75 -3.20 -32.75
C LEU A 442 37.86 -2.52 -34.13
N GLY A 443 38.16 -1.23 -34.20
CA GLY A 443 38.20 -0.47 -35.44
C GLY A 443 36.82 -0.33 -36.11
N ILE A 444 35.73 -0.29 -35.34
CA ILE A 444 34.36 -0.26 -35.85
C ILE A 444 33.64 1.07 -35.59
N ALA A 445 32.70 1.42 -36.47
CA ALA A 445 31.84 2.60 -36.27
C ALA A 445 30.71 2.30 -35.26
N PRO A 446 30.13 3.35 -34.60
CA PRO A 446 28.94 3.20 -33.80
C PRO A 446 27.79 2.53 -34.54
N GLY A 447 27.20 1.46 -33.95
CA GLY A 447 26.15 0.71 -34.59
C GLY A 447 25.74 -0.56 -33.80
N PRO A 448 24.89 -1.42 -34.37
CA PRO A 448 24.42 -2.64 -33.69
C PRO A 448 25.55 -3.58 -33.24
N VAL A 449 26.67 -3.62 -33.96
CA VAL A 449 27.84 -4.42 -33.62
C VAL A 449 28.48 -3.93 -32.32
N LEU A 450 28.64 -2.61 -32.15
CA LEU A 450 29.14 -2.03 -30.92
C LEU A 450 28.26 -2.40 -29.71
N GLY A 451 26.93 -2.44 -29.92
CA GLY A 451 25.99 -2.88 -28.89
C GLY A 451 26.14 -4.34 -28.49
N ARG A 452 26.49 -5.23 -29.46
CA ARG A 452 26.79 -6.64 -29.18
C ARG A 452 28.12 -6.80 -28.43
N ALA A 453 29.14 -6.07 -28.86
CA ALA A 453 30.47 -6.03 -28.25
C ALA A 453 30.39 -5.58 -26.78
N TYR A 454 29.64 -4.49 -26.52
CA TYR A 454 29.39 -4.00 -25.16
C TYR A 454 28.67 -5.06 -24.30
N LYS A 455 27.65 -5.73 -24.84
CA LYS A 455 26.96 -6.80 -24.12
C LYS A 455 27.86 -7.99 -23.82
N HIS A 456 28.77 -8.32 -24.74
CA HIS A 456 29.77 -9.39 -24.52
C HIS A 456 30.69 -9.03 -23.35
N LEU A 457 31.28 -7.84 -23.35
CA LEU A 457 32.13 -7.42 -22.23
C LEU A 457 31.36 -7.32 -20.91
N LEU A 458 30.10 -6.91 -20.96
CA LEU A 458 29.25 -6.91 -19.77
C LEU A 458 29.04 -8.33 -19.24
N ALA A 459 28.86 -9.32 -20.11
CA ALA A 459 28.74 -10.72 -19.72
C ALA A 459 30.07 -11.24 -19.10
N VAL A 460 31.21 -10.92 -19.70
CA VAL A 460 32.54 -11.23 -19.14
C VAL A 460 32.71 -10.61 -17.75
N ARG A 461 32.34 -9.34 -17.60
CA ARG A 461 32.36 -8.63 -16.31
C ARG A 461 31.47 -9.31 -15.25
N MET A 462 30.30 -9.76 -15.64
CA MET A 462 29.37 -10.48 -14.74
C MET A 462 29.91 -11.84 -14.32
N ASP A 463 30.58 -12.56 -15.21
CA ASP A 463 31.10 -13.90 -14.96
C ASP A 463 32.42 -13.90 -14.19
N GLN A 464 33.35 -13.02 -14.55
CA GLN A 464 34.72 -13.03 -14.05
C GLN A 464 35.05 -11.92 -13.05
N GLY A 465 34.18 -10.91 -12.91
CA GLY A 465 34.46 -9.73 -12.08
C GLY A 465 35.34 -8.71 -12.81
N LEU A 466 36.07 -7.87 -12.04
CA LEU A 466 37.04 -6.92 -12.57
C LEU A 466 38.29 -7.67 -13.07
N ILE A 467 38.47 -7.74 -14.37
CA ILE A 467 39.65 -8.35 -15.00
C ILE A 467 40.71 -7.36 -15.45
N GLY A 468 40.37 -6.05 -15.43
CA GLY A 468 41.23 -4.96 -15.89
C GLY A 468 41.12 -4.67 -17.39
N ARG A 469 41.51 -3.46 -17.79
CA ARG A 469 41.30 -2.94 -19.15
C ARG A 469 42.01 -3.73 -20.25
N GLU A 470 43.24 -4.23 -19.99
CA GLU A 470 44.01 -5.01 -20.95
C GLU A 470 43.38 -6.38 -21.21
N ALA A 471 43.00 -7.11 -20.15
CA ALA A 471 42.32 -8.39 -20.28
C ALA A 471 40.93 -8.26 -20.92
N ALA A 472 40.21 -7.18 -20.63
CA ALA A 472 38.93 -6.88 -21.26
C ALA A 472 39.10 -6.63 -22.78
N ALA A 473 40.16 -5.89 -23.18
CA ALA A 473 40.47 -5.67 -24.59
C ALA A 473 40.86 -6.97 -25.30
N GLU A 474 41.59 -7.87 -24.62
CA GLU A 474 41.96 -9.18 -25.16
C GLU A 474 40.72 -10.08 -25.34
N ALA A 475 39.85 -10.17 -24.32
CA ALA A 475 38.57 -10.88 -24.40
C ALA A 475 37.70 -10.36 -25.55
N LEU A 476 37.68 -9.03 -25.74
CA LEU A 476 36.94 -8.40 -26.81
C LEU A 476 37.48 -8.75 -28.21
N ARG A 477 38.80 -8.76 -28.40
CA ARG A 477 39.45 -9.17 -29.66
C ARG A 477 39.20 -10.65 -29.96
N GLY A 478 39.27 -11.51 -28.94
CA GLY A 478 38.96 -12.93 -29.07
C GLY A 478 37.53 -13.16 -29.56
N TRP A 479 36.58 -12.49 -28.91
CA TRP A 479 35.17 -12.56 -29.33
C TRP A 479 34.95 -12.00 -30.74
N TRP A 480 35.64 -10.89 -31.09
CA TRP A 480 35.51 -10.27 -32.40
C TRP A 480 36.00 -11.20 -33.52
N ALA A 481 37.08 -11.92 -33.32
CA ALA A 481 37.62 -12.86 -34.31
C ALA A 481 36.65 -14.00 -34.66
N GLU A 482 35.66 -14.27 -33.81
CA GLU A 482 34.63 -15.27 -34.05
C GLU A 482 33.37 -14.71 -34.72
N GLN A 483 33.31 -13.40 -34.96
CA GLN A 483 32.14 -12.77 -35.60
C GLN A 483 32.28 -12.76 -37.13
N PRO A 484 31.18 -13.01 -37.88
CA PRO A 484 31.21 -13.00 -39.36
C PRO A 484 31.63 -11.65 -39.96
N GLU A 485 31.40 -10.56 -39.23
CA GLU A 485 31.74 -9.19 -39.63
C GLU A 485 33.23 -8.85 -39.46
N SER A 486 34.00 -9.67 -38.78
CA SER A 486 35.44 -9.45 -38.59
C SER A 486 36.21 -9.51 -39.93
N ASP A 487 35.76 -10.30 -40.89
CA ASP A 487 36.38 -10.44 -42.22
C ASP A 487 36.14 -9.23 -43.14
N THR A 488 35.27 -8.29 -42.78
CA THR A 488 34.91 -7.12 -43.59
C THR A 488 35.60 -5.80 -43.14
N VAL A 489 36.38 -5.83 -42.08
CA VAL A 489 37.05 -4.65 -41.49
C VAL A 489 38.57 -4.65 -41.73
N THR A 490 39.08 -5.46 -42.67
CA THR A 490 40.48 -5.47 -43.13
C THR A 490 40.70 -4.58 -44.31
#